data_380025d683a0e40504ecc9d8f88cbc4e
#
_entry.id   380025d683a0e40504ecc9d8f88cbc4e
#
_cell.length_a   1.000
_cell.length_b   1.000
_cell.length_c   1.000
_cell.angle_alpha   90.00
_cell.angle_beta   90.00
_cell.angle_gamma   90.00
#
_symmetry.space_group_name_H-M   'P 1'
#
loop_
_entity.id
_entity.type
_entity.pdbx_description
1 polymer ?
#
loop_
_entity_poly.entity_id
_entity_poly.type
_entity_poly.pdbx_seq_one_letter_code
_entity_poly.pdbx_strand_id
1 'polypeptide(L)'
;MTSYIKNLKFKSILPFLFAFILSACGGGGGGDGGTYVGEVGGSIAANTAPTILGAYSNTQVACCYFEPNNDYFSPEGITSIFTVSASDAEGDSITFSVSGDDASKMNISKKDGVNEAVVSFILAPNFESPEDTNSDNIYSFNIIVSDGTLSSSQAFTISVIKDTSADTASAWDGVILKNDTYKPYEKYGTSYNLIVGALPDVTDGFVTNVLNIANKMLASNDSTNSVDRDLLLNNFNQYNAFQRVGKTNMSSYDPALNNDNYAGWDFINDNYAVVDFIWESTYRSPADERTKASQINAILEHLLHTITSIFDKSYTSWGYEDESSALVLAMNEAITGGFYDPSDNYDSLSDSDPALYKRIIAQEFAYWMILTGWDLKALYAPD
;
A
#
# COMPACT_ATOMS: atom_id res chain seq x y z
N MET A 1 -3.51 -16.03 -22.36
CA MET A 1 -2.52 -15.84 -21.29
C MET A 1 -2.80 -16.88 -20.23
N THR A 2 -2.11 -18.01 -20.28
CA THR A 2 -2.31 -19.11 -19.33
C THR A 2 -1.00 -19.23 -18.56
N SER A 3 -0.91 -18.53 -17.45
CA SER A 3 0.22 -18.62 -16.55
C SER A 3 0.13 -19.89 -15.72
N TYR A 4 1.20 -20.68 -15.72
CA TYR A 4 1.34 -21.91 -14.96
C TYR A 4 1.60 -21.59 -13.49
N ILE A 5 0.58 -21.61 -12.65
CA ILE A 5 0.76 -21.79 -11.22
C ILE A 5 0.53 -23.26 -10.90
N LYS A 6 1.61 -24.02 -10.75
CA LYS A 6 1.55 -25.42 -10.33
C LYS A 6 1.08 -25.47 -8.87
N ASN A 7 -0.14 -25.95 -8.66
CA ASN A 7 -0.69 -26.47 -7.39
C ASN A 7 -0.23 -25.78 -6.10
N LEU A 8 -0.72 -24.57 -5.84
CA LEU A 8 -0.59 -23.94 -4.54
C LEU A 8 -1.53 -24.61 -3.54
N LYS A 9 -1.03 -25.53 -2.73
CA LYS A 9 -1.71 -25.94 -1.50
C LYS A 9 -1.43 -24.91 -0.42
N PHE A 10 -2.10 -23.76 -0.46
CA PHE A 10 -2.11 -22.82 0.64
C PHE A 10 -3.04 -23.30 1.75
N LYS A 11 -2.52 -24.05 2.70
CA LYS A 11 -3.13 -24.07 4.03
C LYS A 11 -2.59 -22.85 4.79
N SER A 12 -3.45 -21.85 4.98
CA SER A 12 -3.32 -20.74 5.93
C SER A 12 -1.96 -19.99 5.92
N ILE A 13 -1.76 -19.08 4.98
CA ILE A 13 -0.61 -18.14 5.03
C ILE A 13 -0.96 -16.84 5.76
N LEU A 14 -2.22 -16.59 6.07
CA LEU A 14 -2.61 -15.36 6.77
C LEU A 14 -2.03 -15.17 8.19
N PRO A 15 -1.58 -16.21 8.94
CA PRO A 15 -0.89 -15.98 10.22
C PRO A 15 0.63 -15.85 10.10
N PHE A 16 1.27 -16.01 8.92
CA PHE A 16 2.74 -16.04 8.79
C PHE A 16 3.37 -14.72 8.33
N LEU A 17 2.60 -13.70 7.97
CA LEU A 17 3.16 -12.39 7.60
C LEU A 17 3.64 -11.56 8.82
N PHE A 18 3.54 -12.09 10.04
CA PHE A 18 3.86 -11.35 11.28
C PHE A 18 5.04 -11.87 12.11
N ALA A 19 5.85 -12.80 11.59
CA ALA A 19 6.88 -13.42 12.44
C ALA A 19 8.23 -13.66 11.75
N PHE A 20 8.78 -12.71 10.99
CA PHE A 20 10.16 -12.81 10.51
C PHE A 20 10.89 -11.46 10.49
N ILE A 21 11.06 -10.87 11.66
CA ILE A 21 12.22 -10.01 11.92
C ILE A 21 12.77 -10.47 13.27
N LEU A 22 13.70 -11.41 13.24
CA LEU A 22 14.72 -11.61 14.27
C LEU A 22 15.52 -12.89 13.95
N SER A 23 16.68 -12.73 13.38
CA SER A 23 17.91 -13.46 13.66
C SER A 23 18.88 -13.43 12.49
N ALA A 24 19.82 -12.54 12.56
CA ALA A 24 21.12 -12.75 11.94
C ALA A 24 22.19 -12.15 12.84
N CYS A 25 22.57 -12.88 13.86
CA CYS A 25 23.85 -12.71 14.51
C CYS A 25 24.43 -14.10 14.71
N GLY A 26 25.35 -14.46 13.85
CA GLY A 26 26.13 -15.71 13.92
C GLY A 26 27.46 -15.52 13.22
N GLY A 27 28.47 -15.11 13.94
CA GLY A 27 29.84 -15.10 13.48
C GLY A 27 30.71 -15.85 14.49
N GLY A 28 31.00 -17.09 14.21
CA GLY A 28 32.01 -17.84 14.93
C GLY A 28 33.39 -17.66 14.31
N GLY A 29 34.43 -17.68 15.10
CA GLY A 29 35.81 -17.76 14.64
C GLY A 29 36.72 -17.85 15.84
N GLY A 30 37.15 -19.07 16.16
CA GLY A 30 38.09 -19.38 17.23
C GLY A 30 39.54 -19.08 16.85
N GLY A 31 40.40 -19.09 17.86
CA GLY A 31 41.85 -19.25 17.67
C GLY A 31 42.70 -18.55 18.73
N ASP A 32 43.13 -19.37 19.65
CA ASP A 32 44.45 -19.44 20.21
C ASP A 32 44.92 -18.50 21.32
N GLY A 33 45.51 -19.20 22.28
CA GLY A 33 45.93 -18.74 23.57
C GLY A 33 47.17 -17.82 23.56
N GLY A 34 47.16 -16.97 24.51
CA GLY A 34 48.29 -16.14 24.88
C GLY A 34 48.01 -15.46 26.21
N THR A 35 48.57 -16.05 27.29
CA THR A 35 48.50 -15.47 28.62
C THR A 35 49.32 -14.19 28.65
N TYR A 36 48.68 -13.04 28.70
CA TYR A 36 49.28 -11.75 29.08
C TYR A 36 48.55 -11.21 30.29
N VAL A 37 49.27 -11.19 31.43
CA VAL A 37 48.84 -10.43 32.63
C VAL A 37 49.27 -8.98 32.38
N GLY A 38 48.34 -8.22 31.87
CA GLY A 38 48.45 -6.76 31.70
C GLY A 38 47.38 -6.09 32.55
N GLU A 39 47.79 -5.12 33.37
CA GLU A 39 46.92 -4.31 34.21
C GLU A 39 45.70 -3.80 33.40
N VAL A 40 44.50 -4.17 33.84
CA VAL A 40 43.24 -3.69 33.25
C VAL A 40 42.96 -2.31 33.86
N GLY A 41 43.62 -1.29 33.32
CA GLY A 41 43.06 0.04 33.35
C GLY A 41 41.94 0.09 32.28
N GLY A 42 40.82 -0.55 32.56
CA GLY A 42 39.62 -0.41 31.72
C GLY A 42 39.18 1.03 31.80
N SER A 43 39.40 1.79 30.73
CA SER A 43 38.65 3.01 30.48
C SER A 43 37.18 2.60 30.44
N ILE A 44 36.43 2.93 31.49
CA ILE A 44 34.98 2.82 31.43
C ILE A 44 34.59 3.75 30.27
N ALA A 45 34.02 3.20 29.21
CA ALA A 45 33.49 4.04 28.13
C ALA A 45 32.55 5.05 28.77
N ALA A 46 32.73 6.33 28.42
CA ALA A 46 31.86 7.39 28.96
C ALA A 46 30.45 7.08 28.42
N ASN A 47 29.47 7.12 29.33
CA ASN A 47 28.06 7.01 28.96
C ASN A 47 27.70 8.03 27.86
N THR A 48 27.00 7.59 26.84
CA THR A 48 26.50 8.42 25.73
C THR A 48 24.98 8.49 25.75
N ALA A 49 24.42 9.59 25.26
CA ALA A 49 22.97 9.73 25.20
C ALA A 49 22.38 8.72 24.18
N PRO A 50 21.24 8.09 24.48
CA PRO A 50 20.56 7.23 23.52
C PRO A 50 20.15 8.00 22.27
N THR A 51 20.04 7.28 21.14
CA THR A 51 19.75 7.85 19.82
C THR A 51 18.42 7.32 19.32
N ILE A 52 17.56 8.22 18.81
CA ILE A 52 16.33 7.84 18.08
C ILE A 52 16.75 7.37 16.69
N LEU A 53 16.42 6.12 16.34
CA LEU A 53 16.79 5.49 15.06
C LEU A 53 15.81 5.82 13.95
N GLY A 54 14.55 6.09 14.30
CA GLY A 54 13.47 6.39 13.37
C GLY A 54 12.13 5.94 13.89
N ALA A 55 11.11 6.22 13.10
CA ALA A 55 9.75 5.82 13.39
C ALA A 55 9.18 5.04 12.20
N TYR A 56 8.28 4.09 12.46
CA TYR A 56 7.61 3.28 11.46
C TYR A 56 6.15 3.05 11.87
N SER A 57 5.26 2.90 10.89
CA SER A 57 3.85 2.66 11.16
C SER A 57 3.65 1.38 11.96
N ASN A 58 2.84 1.46 13.02
CA ASN A 58 2.53 0.34 13.92
C ASN A 58 1.38 -0.52 13.47
N THR A 59 0.58 0.02 12.59
CA THR A 59 -0.64 -0.60 12.16
C THR A 59 -0.53 -0.87 10.67
N GLN A 60 -1.17 -1.93 10.22
CA GLN A 60 -1.48 -2.14 8.80
C GLN A 60 -2.46 -1.09 8.26
N VAL A 61 -2.81 -0.13 9.09
CA VAL A 61 -3.49 1.09 8.71
C VAL A 61 -2.40 2.02 8.22
N ALA A 62 -2.39 2.33 6.94
CA ALA A 62 -1.48 3.30 6.36
C ALA A 62 -1.83 4.70 6.85
N CYS A 63 -1.56 4.91 8.11
CA CYS A 63 -1.46 6.21 8.68
C CYS A 63 0.02 6.56 8.64
N CYS A 64 0.33 7.65 8.00
CA CYS A 64 1.62 8.27 8.09
C CYS A 64 2.54 8.03 6.90
N TYR A 65 2.36 8.84 5.89
CA TYR A 65 3.34 9.07 4.85
C TYR A 65 4.58 9.73 5.50
N PHE A 66 5.75 9.15 5.28
CA PHE A 66 7.00 9.65 5.79
C PHE A 66 7.56 10.71 4.85
N GLU A 67 7.55 11.96 5.26
CA GLU A 67 8.44 12.95 4.66
C GLU A 67 9.81 12.89 5.36
N PRO A 68 10.91 13.27 4.70
CA PRO A 68 12.27 13.14 5.25
C PRO A 68 12.55 13.98 6.51
N ASN A 69 11.58 14.76 6.99
CA ASN A 69 11.71 15.68 8.11
C ASN A 69 10.93 15.27 9.38
N ASN A 70 10.47 14.03 9.50
CA ASN A 70 9.57 13.54 10.58
C ASN A 70 8.20 14.22 10.59
N ASP A 71 7.71 14.59 9.43
CA ASP A 71 6.35 15.08 9.22
C ASP A 71 5.45 13.89 8.86
N TYR A 72 4.36 13.73 9.60
CA TYR A 72 3.42 12.64 9.44
C TYR A 72 2.03 13.16 9.11
N PHE A 73 1.27 12.37 8.37
CA PHE A 73 -0.16 12.63 8.15
C PHE A 73 -0.97 11.56 8.85
N SER A 74 -2.06 11.93 9.50
CA SER A 74 -2.99 11.00 10.12
C SER A 74 -4.42 11.39 9.72
N PRO A 75 -5.24 10.46 9.21
CA PRO A 75 -6.67 10.71 9.12
C PRO A 75 -7.24 11.04 10.50
N GLU A 76 -8.27 11.88 10.54
CA GLU A 76 -9.05 12.06 11.75
C GLU A 76 -9.69 10.72 12.21
N GLY A 77 -10.10 10.64 13.46
CA GLY A 77 -10.71 9.43 14.00
C GLY A 77 -9.74 8.32 14.40
N ILE A 78 -8.44 8.45 14.10
CA ILE A 78 -7.41 7.43 14.40
C ILE A 78 -6.56 7.87 15.59
N THR A 79 -6.40 6.98 16.57
CA THR A 79 -5.55 7.25 17.73
C THR A 79 -4.12 6.72 17.59
N SER A 80 -3.93 5.54 17.00
CA SER A 80 -2.59 4.93 16.87
C SER A 80 -1.85 5.50 15.66
N ILE A 81 -0.62 6.01 15.86
CA ILE A 81 0.10 6.71 14.80
C ILE A 81 1.30 5.90 14.32
N PHE A 82 2.36 5.77 15.13
CA PHE A 82 3.57 5.07 14.74
C PHE A 82 4.31 4.46 15.93
N THR A 83 5.30 3.59 15.66
CA THR A 83 6.31 3.17 16.64
C THR A 83 7.61 3.93 16.38
N VAL A 84 8.19 4.46 17.44
CA VAL A 84 9.55 4.96 17.44
C VAL A 84 10.51 3.91 17.99
N SER A 85 11.69 3.78 17.40
CA SER A 85 12.77 2.94 17.89
C SER A 85 13.96 3.77 18.34
N ALA A 86 14.70 3.29 19.33
CA ALA A 86 15.89 3.95 19.82
C ALA A 86 16.98 2.91 20.16
N SER A 87 18.22 3.37 20.19
CA SER A 87 19.37 2.57 20.62
C SER A 87 20.23 3.33 21.61
N ASP A 88 20.87 2.60 22.50
CA ASP A 88 21.89 3.06 23.42
C ASP A 88 23.17 2.29 23.13
N ALA A 89 24.31 2.99 23.06
CA ALA A 89 25.57 2.39 22.67
C ALA A 89 26.14 1.48 23.77
N GLU A 90 25.86 1.79 25.02
CA GLU A 90 26.24 1.03 26.21
C GLU A 90 25.26 -0.09 26.53
N GLY A 91 24.08 -0.09 25.88
CA GLY A 91 23.01 -1.07 26.06
C GLY A 91 22.13 -0.77 27.27
N ASP A 92 22.11 0.46 27.74
CA ASP A 92 21.30 0.87 28.88
C ASP A 92 19.80 0.87 28.56
N SER A 93 18.98 0.77 29.60
CA SER A 93 17.52 0.75 29.44
C SER A 93 17.00 2.13 29.08
N ILE A 94 16.37 2.25 27.90
CA ILE A 94 15.81 3.49 27.40
C ILE A 94 14.40 3.72 27.93
N THR A 95 14.11 4.93 28.37
CA THR A 95 12.76 5.45 28.62
C THR A 95 12.35 6.42 27.53
N PHE A 96 11.04 6.51 27.29
CA PHE A 96 10.46 7.39 26.27
C PHE A 96 9.48 8.37 26.92
N SER A 97 9.51 9.62 26.48
CA SER A 97 8.55 10.64 26.89
C SER A 97 8.31 11.64 25.76
N VAL A 98 7.27 12.46 25.91
CA VAL A 98 6.93 13.51 24.95
C VAL A 98 6.99 14.88 25.61
N SER A 99 7.33 15.93 24.84
CA SER A 99 7.30 17.32 25.23
C SER A 99 6.95 18.21 24.03
N GLY A 100 6.72 19.48 24.24
CA GLY A 100 6.36 20.43 23.18
C GLY A 100 4.89 20.86 23.28
N ASP A 101 4.47 21.69 22.32
CA ASP A 101 3.21 22.42 22.40
C ASP A 101 1.99 21.50 22.48
N ASP A 102 1.95 20.41 21.72
CA ASP A 102 0.85 19.47 21.69
C ASP A 102 1.13 18.16 22.44
N ALA A 103 2.20 18.10 23.25
CA ALA A 103 2.56 16.91 24.03
C ALA A 103 1.43 16.44 24.94
N SER A 104 0.57 17.35 25.43
CA SER A 104 -0.60 17.02 26.26
C SER A 104 -1.69 16.26 25.51
N LYS A 105 -1.63 16.22 24.18
CA LYS A 105 -2.56 15.48 23.31
C LYS A 105 -2.01 14.11 22.89
N MET A 106 -0.74 13.85 23.19
CA MET A 106 0.01 12.68 22.76
C MET A 106 0.22 11.71 23.92
N ASN A 107 0.20 10.42 23.59
CA ASN A 107 0.60 9.35 24.48
C ASN A 107 1.79 8.59 23.86
N ILE A 108 2.76 8.21 24.69
CA ILE A 108 3.86 7.34 24.30
C ILE A 108 3.98 6.16 25.25
N SER A 109 3.93 4.94 24.73
CA SER A 109 3.94 3.73 25.54
C SER A 109 5.07 2.81 25.08
N LYS A 110 6.05 2.57 25.96
CA LYS A 110 7.16 1.64 25.68
C LYS A 110 6.64 0.21 25.53
N LYS A 111 7.15 -0.51 24.54
CA LYS A 111 6.91 -1.94 24.35
C LYS A 111 7.78 -2.76 25.31
N ASP A 112 7.24 -3.86 25.81
CA ASP A 112 7.97 -4.74 26.71
C ASP A 112 9.13 -5.44 26.01
N GLY A 113 10.31 -5.41 26.66
CA GLY A 113 11.50 -6.16 26.21
C GLY A 113 12.27 -5.58 25.05
N VAL A 114 11.83 -4.44 24.48
CA VAL A 114 12.50 -3.78 23.34
C VAL A 114 12.64 -2.27 23.56
N ASN A 115 13.58 -1.65 22.85
CA ASN A 115 13.76 -0.20 22.85
C ASN A 115 12.90 0.47 21.80
N GLU A 116 11.59 0.24 21.90
CA GLU A 116 10.56 0.78 21.03
C GLU A 116 9.40 1.33 21.86
N ALA A 117 8.73 2.35 21.34
CA ALA A 117 7.52 2.90 21.95
C ALA A 117 6.45 3.23 20.90
N VAL A 118 5.19 2.96 21.23
CA VAL A 118 4.03 3.34 20.42
C VAL A 118 3.69 4.78 20.74
N VAL A 119 3.54 5.59 19.70
CA VAL A 119 3.04 6.96 19.76
C VAL A 119 1.59 6.97 19.28
N SER A 120 0.73 7.62 20.05
CA SER A 120 -0.69 7.71 19.76
C SER A 120 -1.27 9.05 20.23
N PHE A 121 -2.39 9.46 19.65
CA PHE A 121 -3.24 10.48 20.26
C PHE A 121 -3.89 9.94 21.54
N ILE A 122 -4.10 10.79 22.56
CA ILE A 122 -4.89 10.44 23.75
C ILE A 122 -6.36 10.31 23.37
N LEU A 123 -6.87 11.23 22.53
CA LEU A 123 -8.20 11.18 21.93
C LEU A 123 -8.05 11.24 20.42
N ALA A 124 -8.90 10.53 19.70
CA ALA A 124 -8.93 10.58 18.25
C ALA A 124 -9.19 12.03 17.79
N PRO A 125 -8.34 12.59 16.92
CA PRO A 125 -8.50 13.96 16.45
C PRO A 125 -9.73 14.09 15.55
N ASN A 126 -10.32 15.28 15.55
CA ASN A 126 -11.42 15.68 14.67
C ASN A 126 -10.96 16.87 13.84
N PHE A 127 -10.95 16.73 12.51
CA PHE A 127 -10.46 17.75 11.59
C PHE A 127 -11.27 19.06 11.64
N GLU A 128 -12.60 18.96 11.79
CA GLU A 128 -13.48 20.11 11.89
C GLU A 128 -13.44 20.82 13.26
N SER A 129 -12.85 20.15 14.25
CA SER A 129 -12.73 20.69 15.62
C SER A 129 -11.35 20.34 16.19
N PRO A 130 -10.28 20.94 15.63
CA PRO A 130 -8.93 20.62 16.02
C PRO A 130 -8.65 21.00 17.48
N GLU A 131 -7.97 20.11 18.18
CA GLU A 131 -7.60 20.25 19.58
C GLU A 131 -6.11 20.54 19.81
N ASP A 132 -5.33 20.73 18.74
CA ASP A 132 -3.96 21.20 18.80
C ASP A 132 -3.91 22.64 19.31
N THR A 133 -2.76 23.07 19.77
CA THR A 133 -2.59 24.33 20.51
C THR A 133 -2.99 25.57 19.72
N ASN A 134 -2.79 25.57 18.40
CA ASN A 134 -3.09 26.70 17.52
C ASN A 134 -4.27 26.46 16.57
N SER A 135 -4.91 25.28 16.67
CA SER A 135 -6.09 24.87 15.87
C SER A 135 -5.87 24.86 14.36
N ASP A 136 -4.66 24.46 13.91
CA ASP A 136 -4.33 24.32 12.49
C ASP A 136 -4.30 22.87 11.97
N ASN A 137 -4.70 21.91 12.84
CA ASN A 137 -4.63 20.47 12.56
C ASN A 137 -3.19 19.92 12.45
N ILE A 138 -2.18 20.66 12.92
CA ILE A 138 -0.79 20.22 12.97
C ILE A 138 -0.35 20.06 14.41
N TYR A 139 -0.22 18.83 14.85
CA TYR A 139 0.24 18.51 16.21
C TYR A 139 1.76 18.44 16.24
N SER A 140 2.40 19.37 16.99
CA SER A 140 3.85 19.52 17.08
C SER A 140 4.35 19.10 18.45
N PHE A 141 5.28 18.16 18.50
CA PHE A 141 5.84 17.64 19.74
C PHE A 141 7.25 17.10 19.54
N ASN A 142 7.97 16.89 20.66
CA ASN A 142 9.26 16.22 20.65
C ASN A 142 9.13 14.86 21.34
N ILE A 143 9.79 13.84 20.79
CA ILE A 143 10.04 12.59 21.49
C ILE A 143 11.40 12.70 22.17
N ILE A 144 11.44 12.36 23.45
CA ILE A 144 12.65 12.33 24.26
C ILE A 144 12.93 10.89 24.62
N VAL A 145 14.18 10.46 24.43
CA VAL A 145 14.71 9.16 24.88
C VAL A 145 15.79 9.40 25.92
N SER A 146 15.77 8.63 27.00
CA SER A 146 16.73 8.78 28.11
C SER A 146 17.14 7.41 28.67
N ASP A 147 18.44 7.26 28.97
CA ASP A 147 19.04 6.16 29.69
C ASP A 147 18.96 6.30 31.23
N GLY A 148 18.37 7.41 31.71
CA GLY A 148 18.28 7.79 33.11
C GLY A 148 19.36 8.77 33.58
N THR A 149 20.40 8.98 32.75
CA THR A 149 21.51 9.92 33.01
C THR A 149 21.58 10.99 31.95
N LEU A 150 21.53 10.59 30.70
CA LEU A 150 21.59 11.45 29.53
C LEU A 150 20.31 11.28 28.72
N SER A 151 20.04 12.24 27.84
CA SER A 151 18.87 12.18 26.97
C SER A 151 19.13 12.84 25.61
N SER A 152 18.40 12.39 24.60
CA SER A 152 18.29 13.08 23.32
C SER A 152 16.82 13.31 22.97
N SER A 153 16.56 14.23 22.06
CA SER A 153 15.20 14.54 21.61
C SER A 153 15.17 14.81 20.11
N GLN A 154 14.02 14.52 19.51
CA GLN A 154 13.75 14.77 18.09
C GLN A 154 12.34 15.34 17.94
N ALA A 155 12.20 16.34 17.07
CA ALA A 155 10.91 16.95 16.76
C ALA A 155 10.13 16.10 15.77
N PHE A 156 8.81 16.07 15.96
CA PHE A 156 7.83 15.39 15.10
C PHE A 156 6.62 16.31 14.90
N THR A 157 6.04 16.23 13.71
CA THR A 157 4.75 16.84 13.41
C THR A 157 3.76 15.80 12.88
N ILE A 158 2.48 15.98 13.19
CA ILE A 158 1.40 15.15 12.65
C ILE A 158 0.35 16.08 12.11
N SER A 159 0.19 16.11 10.78
CA SER A 159 -0.89 16.82 10.13
C SER A 159 -2.14 15.91 10.09
N VAL A 160 -3.18 16.30 10.81
CA VAL A 160 -4.46 15.62 10.73
C VAL A 160 -5.13 16.02 9.43
N ILE A 161 -5.52 15.02 8.65
CA ILE A 161 -6.24 15.21 7.39
C ILE A 161 -7.71 14.85 7.57
N LYS A 162 -8.57 15.58 6.87
CA LYS A 162 -9.99 15.27 6.87
C LYS A 162 -10.25 13.89 6.31
N ASP A 163 -10.98 13.07 7.04
CA ASP A 163 -11.55 11.84 6.51
C ASP A 163 -12.77 12.15 5.66
N THR A 164 -12.56 12.31 4.36
CA THR A 164 -13.64 12.54 3.40
C THR A 164 -14.28 11.25 2.89
N SER A 165 -13.79 10.09 3.30
CA SER A 165 -14.25 8.79 2.81
C SER A 165 -15.70 8.51 3.19
N ALA A 166 -16.06 8.83 4.43
CA ALA A 166 -17.43 8.63 4.91
C ALA A 166 -18.44 9.55 4.22
N ASP A 167 -17.99 10.75 3.78
CA ASP A 167 -18.88 11.77 3.22
C ASP A 167 -19.09 11.64 1.72
N THR A 168 -18.14 11.04 0.98
CA THR A 168 -18.16 11.00 -0.49
C THR A 168 -18.13 9.60 -1.10
N ALA A 169 -17.60 8.61 -0.39
CA ALA A 169 -17.47 7.26 -0.88
C ALA A 169 -18.81 6.51 -0.79
N SER A 170 -19.56 6.51 -1.87
CA SER A 170 -20.83 5.78 -1.97
C SER A 170 -20.78 4.64 -2.97
N ALA A 171 -21.63 3.64 -2.76
CA ALA A 171 -21.91 2.64 -3.78
C ALA A 171 -22.36 3.32 -5.07
N TRP A 172 -22.00 2.73 -6.22
CA TRP A 172 -22.53 3.19 -7.49
C TRP A 172 -24.06 3.13 -7.52
N ASP A 173 -24.68 4.22 -7.92
CA ASP A 173 -26.14 4.43 -7.88
C ASP A 173 -26.90 3.82 -9.07
N GLY A 174 -26.21 3.13 -9.98
CA GLY A 174 -26.81 2.56 -11.18
C GLY A 174 -26.82 3.51 -12.39
N VAL A 175 -26.29 4.72 -12.25
CA VAL A 175 -26.32 5.72 -13.32
C VAL A 175 -24.95 5.83 -14.00
N ILE A 176 -24.94 5.73 -15.34
CA ILE A 176 -23.78 6.05 -16.17
C ILE A 176 -23.93 7.50 -16.61
N LEU A 177 -23.01 8.35 -16.16
CA LEU A 177 -22.94 9.74 -16.62
C LEU A 177 -22.29 9.80 -18.01
N LYS A 178 -22.79 10.71 -18.85
CA LYS A 178 -22.32 10.89 -20.23
C LYS A 178 -22.02 12.38 -20.46
N ASN A 179 -20.78 12.74 -20.38
CA ASN A 179 -20.29 14.10 -20.59
C ASN A 179 -18.77 14.13 -20.80
N ASP A 180 -18.22 15.32 -20.95
CA ASP A 180 -16.83 15.58 -21.29
C ASP A 180 -15.90 15.70 -20.06
N THR A 181 -16.37 15.38 -18.85
CA THR A 181 -15.58 15.56 -17.61
C THR A 181 -14.24 14.82 -17.67
N TYR A 182 -14.23 13.60 -18.22
CA TYR A 182 -13.04 12.76 -18.29
C TYR A 182 -12.64 12.41 -19.74
N LYS A 183 -12.71 13.38 -20.67
CA LYS A 183 -12.29 13.12 -22.05
C LYS A 183 -10.95 12.42 -22.11
N PRO A 184 -10.78 11.40 -22.98
CA PRO A 184 -11.71 10.90 -24.02
C PRO A 184 -12.78 9.91 -23.52
N TYR A 185 -12.88 9.68 -22.22
CA TYR A 185 -13.88 8.79 -21.62
C TYR A 185 -15.17 9.56 -21.41
N GLU A 186 -16.08 9.47 -22.37
CA GLU A 186 -17.34 10.22 -22.36
C GLU A 186 -18.45 9.55 -21.55
N LYS A 187 -18.18 8.35 -21.03
CA LYS A 187 -19.09 7.59 -20.15
C LYS A 187 -18.37 7.24 -18.89
N TYR A 188 -18.95 7.47 -17.73
CA TYR A 188 -18.34 7.10 -16.48
C TYR A 188 -19.36 6.85 -15.37
N GLY A 189 -18.91 6.16 -14.34
CA GLY A 189 -19.56 6.00 -13.05
C GLY A 189 -18.53 5.95 -11.95
N THR A 190 -18.93 6.20 -10.74
CA THR A 190 -18.05 6.16 -9.57
C THR A 190 -18.59 5.16 -8.57
N SER A 191 -17.73 4.27 -8.10
CA SER A 191 -18.03 3.32 -7.04
C SER A 191 -17.00 3.48 -5.93
N TYR A 192 -17.44 3.94 -4.78
CA TYR A 192 -16.59 4.14 -3.59
C TYR A 192 -15.30 4.93 -3.91
N ASN A 193 -15.42 6.06 -4.58
CA ASN A 193 -14.31 6.92 -5.06
C ASN A 193 -13.46 6.35 -6.21
N LEU A 194 -13.63 5.10 -6.62
CA LEU A 194 -13.02 4.58 -7.84
C LEU A 194 -13.83 5.05 -9.06
N ILE A 195 -13.21 5.82 -9.93
CA ILE A 195 -13.81 6.27 -11.19
C ILE A 195 -13.63 5.15 -12.23
N VAL A 196 -14.70 4.77 -12.88
CA VAL A 196 -14.68 3.87 -14.06
C VAL A 196 -15.09 4.67 -15.28
N GLY A 197 -14.13 4.99 -16.13
CA GLY A 197 -14.35 5.78 -17.35
C GLY A 197 -14.27 4.91 -18.60
N ALA A 198 -15.20 5.07 -19.52
CA ALA A 198 -15.31 4.29 -20.74
C ALA A 198 -15.30 5.18 -21.99
N LEU A 199 -14.62 4.69 -23.04
CA LEU A 199 -14.62 5.30 -24.36
C LEU A 199 -16.05 5.30 -24.95
N PRO A 200 -16.38 6.25 -25.85
CA PRO A 200 -17.75 6.45 -26.33
C PRO A 200 -18.40 5.23 -26.98
N ASP A 201 -17.59 4.39 -27.63
CA ASP A 201 -18.04 3.19 -28.39
C ASP A 201 -18.26 1.95 -27.51
N VAL A 202 -17.87 1.98 -26.25
CA VAL A 202 -18.14 0.91 -25.28
C VAL A 202 -19.64 0.84 -24.98
N THR A 203 -20.21 -0.38 -24.89
CA THR A 203 -21.64 -0.49 -24.58
C THR A 203 -21.93 -0.16 -23.11
N ASP A 204 -23.05 0.51 -22.86
CA ASP A 204 -23.48 0.86 -21.49
C ASP A 204 -23.64 -0.41 -20.62
N GLY A 205 -24.08 -1.53 -21.21
CA GLY A 205 -24.19 -2.79 -20.50
C GLY A 205 -22.84 -3.35 -20.02
N PHE A 206 -21.75 -3.13 -20.78
CA PHE A 206 -20.42 -3.52 -20.35
C PHE A 206 -19.91 -2.62 -19.24
N VAL A 207 -20.06 -1.31 -19.36
CA VAL A 207 -19.71 -0.36 -18.29
C VAL A 207 -20.46 -0.67 -16.99
N THR A 208 -21.74 -0.99 -17.09
CA THR A 208 -22.58 -1.44 -15.97
C THR A 208 -22.00 -2.68 -15.29
N ASN A 209 -21.52 -3.67 -16.08
CA ASN A 209 -20.92 -4.88 -15.51
C ASN A 209 -19.63 -4.59 -14.77
N VAL A 210 -18.77 -3.75 -15.30
CA VAL A 210 -17.51 -3.33 -14.64
C VAL A 210 -17.82 -2.60 -13.32
N LEU A 211 -18.73 -1.64 -13.34
CA LEU A 211 -19.14 -0.89 -12.15
C LEU A 211 -19.78 -1.80 -11.08
N ASN A 212 -20.61 -2.76 -11.48
CA ASN A 212 -21.19 -3.72 -10.54
C ASN A 212 -20.15 -4.61 -9.88
N ILE A 213 -19.11 -5.01 -10.61
CA ILE A 213 -18.02 -5.82 -10.05
C ILE A 213 -17.20 -4.95 -9.09
N ALA A 214 -16.79 -3.74 -9.50
CA ALA A 214 -16.10 -2.79 -8.62
C ALA A 214 -16.89 -2.52 -7.34
N ASN A 215 -18.20 -2.31 -7.46
CA ASN A 215 -19.09 -2.07 -6.33
C ASN A 215 -19.12 -3.24 -5.34
N LYS A 216 -19.10 -4.48 -5.83
CA LYS A 216 -19.05 -5.68 -4.98
C LYS A 216 -17.70 -5.87 -4.32
N MET A 217 -16.62 -5.56 -5.02
CA MET A 217 -15.26 -5.67 -4.47
C MET A 217 -15.02 -4.68 -3.33
N LEU A 218 -15.60 -3.48 -3.42
CA LEU A 218 -15.37 -2.38 -2.49
C LEU A 218 -16.45 -2.27 -1.40
N ALA A 219 -17.54 -3.03 -1.51
CA ALA A 219 -18.59 -3.05 -0.49
C ALA A 219 -18.07 -3.60 0.84
N SER A 220 -18.50 -2.99 1.94
CA SER A 220 -18.26 -3.53 3.28
C SER A 220 -19.11 -4.78 3.55
N ASN A 221 -18.59 -5.65 4.39
CA ASN A 221 -19.31 -6.80 4.95
C ASN A 221 -18.88 -7.00 6.41
N ASP A 222 -19.47 -7.96 7.10
CA ASP A 222 -19.22 -8.21 8.53
C ASP A 222 -17.75 -8.55 8.87
N SER A 223 -16.95 -8.95 7.87
CA SER A 223 -15.53 -9.28 8.03
C SER A 223 -14.61 -8.15 7.56
N THR A 224 -15.17 -7.04 7.06
CA THR A 224 -14.38 -5.91 6.56
C THR A 224 -13.82 -5.11 7.73
N ASN A 225 -12.50 -4.91 7.75
CA ASN A 225 -11.90 -3.90 8.61
C ASN A 225 -12.30 -2.51 8.07
N SER A 226 -13.13 -1.79 8.80
CA SER A 226 -13.67 -0.50 8.36
C SER A 226 -12.55 0.54 8.21
N VAL A 227 -11.56 0.53 9.09
CA VAL A 227 -10.46 1.49 9.09
C VAL A 227 -9.59 1.31 7.84
N ASP A 228 -9.17 0.08 7.53
CA ASP A 228 -8.36 -0.20 6.34
C ASP A 228 -9.13 0.10 5.04
N ARG A 229 -10.43 -0.21 5.05
CA ARG A 229 -11.29 0.09 3.91
C ARG A 229 -11.45 1.59 3.68
N ASP A 230 -11.75 2.35 4.73
CA ASP A 230 -11.96 3.78 4.63
C ASP A 230 -10.67 4.48 4.16
N LEU A 231 -9.52 4.04 4.67
CA LEU A 231 -8.23 4.50 4.20
C LEU A 231 -8.01 4.20 2.70
N LEU A 232 -8.37 3.01 2.22
CA LEU A 232 -8.31 2.69 0.79
C LEU A 232 -9.19 3.64 -0.03
N LEU A 233 -10.43 3.88 0.43
CA LEU A 233 -11.37 4.74 -0.29
C LEU A 233 -10.91 6.20 -0.30
N ASN A 234 -10.28 6.67 0.78
CA ASN A 234 -9.62 7.97 0.83
C ASN A 234 -8.47 8.06 -0.18
N ASN A 235 -7.63 7.02 -0.23
CA ASN A 235 -6.52 6.97 -1.18
C ASN A 235 -6.99 6.94 -2.63
N PHE A 236 -8.15 6.34 -2.92
CA PHE A 236 -8.76 6.45 -4.26
C PHE A 236 -9.05 7.90 -4.62
N ASN A 237 -9.57 8.68 -3.69
CA ASN A 237 -9.81 10.10 -3.89
C ASN A 237 -8.49 10.89 -3.98
N GLN A 238 -7.55 10.65 -3.06
CA GLN A 238 -6.26 11.34 -3.01
C GLN A 238 -5.43 11.16 -4.28
N TYR A 239 -5.40 9.94 -4.84
CA TYR A 239 -4.63 9.60 -6.03
C TYR A 239 -5.45 9.61 -7.31
N ASN A 240 -6.73 10.02 -7.25
CA ASN A 240 -7.64 10.03 -8.39
C ASN A 240 -7.67 8.66 -9.10
N ALA A 241 -8.01 7.59 -8.37
CA ALA A 241 -8.03 6.24 -8.92
C ALA A 241 -9.02 6.13 -10.10
N PHE A 242 -8.52 5.70 -11.26
CA PHE A 242 -9.28 5.68 -12.49
C PHE A 242 -9.08 4.37 -13.27
N GLN A 243 -10.16 3.62 -13.45
CA GLN A 243 -10.19 2.44 -14.30
C GLN A 243 -10.63 2.80 -15.72
N ARG A 244 -9.77 2.52 -16.67
CA ARG A 244 -10.04 2.75 -18.10
C ARG A 244 -10.80 1.58 -18.72
N VAL A 245 -11.83 1.87 -19.51
CA VAL A 245 -12.61 0.86 -20.25
C VAL A 245 -12.64 1.23 -21.73
N GLY A 246 -12.23 0.30 -22.58
CA GLY A 246 -12.16 0.49 -24.04
C GLY A 246 -12.96 -0.56 -24.81
N LYS A 247 -13.17 -0.30 -26.10
CA LYS A 247 -13.92 -1.18 -26.99
C LYS A 247 -13.09 -2.33 -27.54
N THR A 248 -11.91 -2.00 -28.05
CA THR A 248 -11.02 -2.93 -28.74
C THR A 248 -9.70 -3.07 -27.99
N ASN A 249 -9.04 -4.22 -28.14
CA ASN A 249 -7.75 -4.47 -27.50
C ASN A 249 -6.63 -3.52 -28.00
N MET A 250 -5.53 -3.47 -27.26
CA MET A 250 -4.38 -2.60 -27.53
C MET A 250 -3.83 -2.70 -28.95
N SER A 251 -3.92 -3.86 -29.62
CA SER A 251 -3.38 -4.04 -30.97
C SER A 251 -4.10 -3.24 -32.06
N SER A 252 -5.34 -2.82 -31.79
CA SER A 252 -6.12 -1.93 -32.66
C SER A 252 -6.22 -0.50 -32.15
N TYR A 253 -5.56 -0.21 -31.03
CA TYR A 253 -5.55 1.06 -30.37
C TYR A 253 -4.13 1.65 -30.42
N ASP A 254 -3.94 2.69 -31.19
CA ASP A 254 -2.70 3.46 -31.24
C ASP A 254 -3.02 4.93 -30.91
N PRO A 255 -2.66 5.39 -29.70
CA PRO A 255 -2.88 6.77 -29.30
C PRO A 255 -2.14 7.78 -30.19
N ALA A 256 -1.02 7.39 -30.80
CA ALA A 256 -0.26 8.26 -31.69
C ALA A 256 -0.93 8.48 -33.05
N LEU A 257 -1.74 7.50 -33.50
CA LEU A 257 -2.44 7.56 -34.78
C LEU A 257 -3.82 8.23 -34.69
N ASN A 258 -4.39 8.40 -33.50
CA ASN A 258 -5.75 8.89 -33.26
C ASN A 258 -5.80 10.16 -32.41
N ASN A 259 -4.82 11.03 -32.53
CA ASN A 259 -4.70 12.26 -31.71
C ASN A 259 -5.97 13.11 -31.63
N ASP A 260 -6.78 13.17 -32.68
CA ASP A 260 -7.99 13.99 -32.71
C ASP A 260 -9.19 13.32 -31.98
N ASN A 261 -9.20 11.99 -31.87
CA ASN A 261 -10.27 11.25 -31.23
C ASN A 261 -10.10 11.08 -29.70
N TYR A 262 -8.89 11.33 -29.22
CA TYR A 262 -8.53 11.10 -27.81
C TYR A 262 -7.90 12.36 -27.16
N ALA A 263 -8.30 13.54 -27.61
CA ALA A 263 -7.94 14.80 -26.94
C ALA A 263 -8.27 14.73 -25.45
N GLY A 264 -7.27 14.97 -24.60
CA GLY A 264 -7.39 14.82 -23.15
C GLY A 264 -6.81 13.49 -22.59
N TRP A 265 -6.30 12.61 -23.45
CA TRP A 265 -5.67 11.36 -23.03
C TRP A 265 -4.49 11.59 -22.08
N ASP A 266 -3.59 12.48 -22.43
CA ASP A 266 -2.45 12.84 -21.60
C ASP A 266 -2.91 13.42 -20.26
N PHE A 267 -3.97 14.25 -20.27
CA PHE A 267 -4.53 14.79 -19.04
C PHE A 267 -4.97 13.70 -18.05
N ILE A 268 -5.65 12.65 -18.52
CA ILE A 268 -6.05 11.53 -17.65
C ILE A 268 -4.82 10.76 -17.18
N ASN A 269 -3.86 10.47 -18.05
CA ASN A 269 -2.64 9.74 -17.67
C ASN A 269 -1.77 10.51 -16.67
N ASP A 270 -1.74 11.84 -16.78
CA ASP A 270 -0.89 12.69 -15.94
C ASP A 270 -1.53 13.04 -14.59
N ASN A 271 -2.86 13.05 -14.51
CA ASN A 271 -3.59 13.52 -13.33
C ASN A 271 -4.35 12.44 -12.57
N TYR A 272 -4.42 11.22 -13.09
CA TYR A 272 -5.15 10.11 -12.49
C TYR A 272 -4.25 8.88 -12.32
N ALA A 273 -4.47 8.11 -11.29
CA ALA A 273 -3.85 6.81 -11.14
C ALA A 273 -4.52 5.81 -12.08
N VAL A 274 -3.92 5.61 -13.23
CA VAL A 274 -4.38 4.69 -14.28
C VAL A 274 -3.34 3.58 -14.47
N VAL A 275 -3.82 2.36 -14.71
CA VAL A 275 -2.95 1.21 -14.98
C VAL A 275 -3.34 0.60 -16.32
N ASP A 276 -4.31 -0.30 -16.31
CA ASP A 276 -4.70 -1.09 -17.47
C ASP A 276 -6.03 -0.66 -18.07
N PHE A 277 -6.31 -1.25 -19.24
CA PHE A 277 -7.62 -1.17 -19.86
C PHE A 277 -8.40 -2.46 -19.65
N ILE A 278 -9.68 -2.34 -19.35
CA ILE A 278 -10.66 -3.42 -19.53
C ILE A 278 -11.26 -3.29 -20.93
N TRP A 279 -10.98 -4.25 -21.80
CA TRP A 279 -11.40 -4.19 -23.19
C TRP A 279 -12.68 -5.00 -23.44
N GLU A 280 -13.76 -4.36 -23.89
CA GLU A 280 -15.02 -5.03 -24.17
C GLU A 280 -14.88 -6.14 -25.22
N SER A 281 -14.09 -5.92 -26.28
CA SER A 281 -13.90 -6.90 -27.37
C SER A 281 -13.17 -8.17 -26.92
N THR A 282 -12.31 -8.09 -25.91
CA THR A 282 -11.59 -9.25 -25.37
C THR A 282 -12.56 -10.27 -24.78
N TYR A 283 -13.73 -9.81 -24.33
CA TYR A 283 -14.75 -10.62 -23.66
C TYR A 283 -15.92 -11.01 -24.56
N ARG A 284 -15.98 -10.47 -25.78
CA ARG A 284 -17.12 -10.66 -26.70
C ARG A 284 -16.76 -11.24 -28.05
N SER A 285 -15.53 -11.71 -28.24
CA SER A 285 -15.18 -12.35 -29.51
C SER A 285 -16.00 -13.63 -29.70
N PRO A 286 -16.73 -13.79 -30.80
CA PRO A 286 -17.48 -15.04 -31.10
C PRO A 286 -16.57 -16.27 -31.22
N ALA A 287 -15.26 -16.04 -31.46
CA ALA A 287 -14.25 -17.10 -31.56
C ALA A 287 -13.69 -17.50 -30.19
N ASP A 288 -13.97 -16.74 -29.16
CA ASP A 288 -13.45 -16.94 -27.79
C ASP A 288 -14.62 -17.45 -26.95
N GLU A 289 -14.76 -18.77 -26.83
CA GLU A 289 -15.81 -19.43 -26.02
C GLU A 289 -15.60 -19.21 -24.53
N ARG A 290 -15.15 -18.00 -24.13
CA ARG A 290 -14.94 -17.69 -22.73
C ARG A 290 -16.24 -17.81 -21.96
N THR A 291 -16.17 -18.58 -20.91
CA THR A 291 -17.29 -18.72 -19.97
C THR A 291 -17.55 -17.37 -19.27
N LYS A 292 -18.76 -17.20 -18.71
CA LYS A 292 -19.08 -16.04 -17.88
C LYS A 292 -18.06 -15.85 -16.75
N ALA A 293 -17.55 -16.95 -16.17
CA ALA A 293 -16.52 -16.94 -15.15
C ALA A 293 -15.22 -16.31 -15.65
N SER A 294 -14.73 -16.69 -16.83
CA SER A 294 -13.51 -16.12 -17.43
C SER A 294 -13.66 -14.62 -17.71
N GLN A 295 -14.85 -14.17 -18.12
CA GLN A 295 -15.12 -12.74 -18.33
C GLN A 295 -15.07 -11.96 -17.01
N ILE A 296 -15.65 -12.50 -15.93
CA ILE A 296 -15.60 -11.91 -14.60
C ILE A 296 -14.16 -11.86 -14.12
N ASN A 297 -13.39 -12.95 -14.27
CA ASN A 297 -11.99 -12.99 -13.86
C ASN A 297 -11.17 -11.87 -14.49
N ALA A 298 -11.28 -11.68 -15.78
CA ALA A 298 -10.50 -10.66 -16.47
C ALA A 298 -10.89 -9.22 -16.05
N ILE A 299 -12.16 -8.97 -15.71
CA ILE A 299 -12.56 -7.68 -15.12
C ILE A 299 -11.97 -7.54 -13.71
N LEU A 300 -11.99 -8.61 -12.89
CA LEU A 300 -11.38 -8.62 -11.56
C LEU A 300 -9.88 -8.34 -11.61
N GLU A 301 -9.16 -8.99 -12.55
CA GLU A 301 -7.72 -8.79 -12.76
C GLU A 301 -7.38 -7.31 -12.95
N HIS A 302 -7.97 -6.66 -13.93
CA HIS A 302 -7.65 -5.27 -14.23
C HIS A 302 -8.16 -4.27 -13.18
N LEU A 303 -9.29 -4.56 -12.52
CA LEU A 303 -9.71 -3.76 -11.36
C LEU A 303 -8.73 -3.92 -10.19
N LEU A 304 -8.23 -5.14 -9.93
CA LEU A 304 -7.23 -5.36 -8.89
C LEU A 304 -5.90 -4.68 -9.23
N HIS A 305 -5.48 -4.64 -10.50
CA HIS A 305 -4.30 -3.87 -10.91
C HIS A 305 -4.46 -2.39 -10.58
N THR A 306 -5.61 -1.80 -10.88
CA THR A 306 -5.89 -0.40 -10.51
C THR A 306 -5.90 -0.21 -8.98
N ILE A 307 -6.58 -1.09 -8.23
CA ILE A 307 -6.65 -1.01 -6.76
C ILE A 307 -5.26 -1.19 -6.12
N THR A 308 -4.50 -2.19 -6.55
CA THR A 308 -3.18 -2.47 -5.97
C THR A 308 -2.13 -1.44 -6.39
N SER A 309 -2.32 -0.72 -7.48
CA SER A 309 -1.48 0.44 -7.82
C SER A 309 -1.65 1.60 -6.81
N ILE A 310 -2.82 1.68 -6.17
CA ILE A 310 -3.03 2.62 -5.06
C ILE A 310 -2.34 2.10 -3.79
N PHE A 311 -2.32 0.79 -3.57
CA PHE A 311 -1.54 0.20 -2.46
C PHE A 311 -0.04 0.47 -2.62
N ASP A 312 0.51 0.32 -3.82
CA ASP A 312 1.91 0.65 -4.14
C ASP A 312 2.27 2.09 -3.74
N LYS A 313 1.35 3.03 -3.93
CA LYS A 313 1.53 4.45 -3.58
C LYS A 313 1.29 4.76 -2.10
N SER A 314 0.51 3.93 -1.41
CA SER A 314 -0.03 4.22 -0.09
C SER A 314 0.66 3.45 1.03
N TYR A 315 1.23 2.27 0.71
CA TYR A 315 1.74 1.35 1.72
C TYR A 315 3.15 0.88 1.36
N THR A 316 4.14 1.21 2.18
CA THR A 316 5.52 0.74 1.96
C THR A 316 5.63 -0.78 1.87
N SER A 317 4.75 -1.52 2.57
CA SER A 317 4.68 -2.98 2.48
C SER A 317 4.22 -3.51 1.11
N TRP A 318 3.64 -2.65 0.26
CA TRP A 318 3.13 -2.97 -1.07
C TRP A 318 3.95 -2.34 -2.21
N GLY A 319 5.06 -1.66 -1.92
CA GLY A 319 5.90 -1.04 -2.94
C GLY A 319 6.39 -2.07 -3.97
N TYR A 320 6.03 -1.87 -5.24
CA TYR A 320 6.38 -2.79 -6.33
C TYR A 320 7.88 -2.78 -6.67
N GLU A 321 8.52 -1.64 -6.50
CA GLU A 321 9.94 -1.42 -6.81
C GLU A 321 10.83 -1.50 -5.57
N ASP A 322 10.25 -1.58 -4.38
CA ASP A 322 10.96 -1.68 -3.12
C ASP A 322 11.30 -3.15 -2.80
N GLU A 323 12.55 -3.52 -2.98
CA GLU A 323 13.07 -4.87 -2.69
C GLU A 323 12.86 -5.31 -1.22
N SER A 324 12.60 -4.37 -0.33
CA SER A 324 12.33 -4.62 1.10
C SER A 324 10.85 -4.69 1.44
N SER A 325 9.97 -4.37 0.51
CA SER A 325 8.52 -4.44 0.72
C SER A 325 8.08 -5.89 0.98
N ALA A 326 7.05 -6.06 1.81
CA ALA A 326 6.52 -7.39 2.12
C ALA A 326 6.01 -8.10 0.86
N LEU A 327 5.43 -7.36 -0.08
CA LEU A 327 4.96 -7.90 -1.35
C LEU A 327 6.10 -8.47 -2.19
N VAL A 328 7.18 -7.71 -2.39
CA VAL A 328 8.33 -8.14 -3.21
C VAL A 328 9.07 -9.29 -2.55
N LEU A 329 9.24 -9.26 -1.23
CA LEU A 329 9.83 -10.38 -0.48
C LEU A 329 9.00 -11.66 -0.63
N ALA A 330 7.68 -11.60 -0.49
CA ALA A 330 6.79 -12.74 -0.68
C ALA A 330 6.81 -13.26 -2.14
N MET A 331 6.85 -12.35 -3.11
CA MET A 331 6.99 -12.70 -4.53
C MET A 331 8.29 -13.45 -4.80
N ASN A 332 9.42 -12.96 -4.31
CA ASN A 332 10.73 -13.59 -4.48
C ASN A 332 10.80 -14.98 -3.83
N GLU A 333 10.16 -15.14 -2.65
CA GLU A 333 10.01 -16.45 -2.01
C GLU A 333 9.17 -17.40 -2.87
N ALA A 334 8.06 -16.93 -3.42
CA ALA A 334 7.20 -17.72 -4.30
C ALA A 334 7.91 -18.12 -5.60
N ILE A 335 8.70 -17.24 -6.21
CA ILE A 335 9.53 -17.55 -7.37
C ILE A 335 10.57 -18.61 -7.01
N THR A 336 11.32 -18.42 -5.91
CA THR A 336 12.34 -19.37 -5.45
C THR A 336 11.76 -20.74 -5.13
N GLY A 337 10.55 -20.78 -4.56
CA GLY A 337 9.80 -22.00 -4.25
C GLY A 337 9.16 -22.67 -5.46
N GLY A 338 9.21 -22.06 -6.64
CA GLY A 338 8.55 -22.57 -7.86
C GLY A 338 7.03 -22.47 -7.82
N PHE A 339 6.49 -21.57 -7.01
CA PHE A 339 5.04 -21.31 -6.90
C PHE A 339 4.55 -20.18 -7.81
N TYR A 340 5.43 -19.30 -8.22
CA TYR A 340 5.17 -18.22 -9.16
C TYR A 340 6.28 -18.18 -10.21
N ASP A 341 5.91 -18.19 -11.48
CA ASP A 341 6.85 -18.12 -12.59
C ASP A 341 6.42 -16.99 -13.55
N PRO A 342 7.06 -15.82 -13.49
CA PRO A 342 6.76 -14.69 -14.36
C PRO A 342 7.43 -14.77 -15.74
N SER A 343 8.32 -15.76 -15.99
CA SER A 343 9.23 -15.77 -17.13
C SER A 343 8.55 -15.87 -18.50
N ASP A 344 7.40 -16.54 -18.60
CA ASP A 344 6.79 -16.84 -19.89
C ASP A 344 6.13 -15.64 -20.61
N ASN A 345 5.81 -14.56 -19.88
CA ASN A 345 4.99 -13.46 -20.42
C ASN A 345 5.74 -12.14 -20.62
N TYR A 346 6.80 -11.90 -19.85
CA TYR A 346 7.43 -10.56 -19.77
C TYR A 346 8.95 -10.59 -19.94
N ASP A 347 9.57 -11.71 -20.30
CA ASP A 347 11.03 -11.88 -20.41
C ASP A 347 11.68 -10.81 -21.31
N SER A 348 11.00 -10.40 -22.39
CA SER A 348 11.50 -9.35 -23.27
C SER A 348 11.66 -7.99 -22.58
N LEU A 349 10.96 -7.75 -21.48
CA LEU A 349 11.07 -6.52 -20.69
C LEU A 349 12.21 -6.59 -19.67
N SER A 350 12.58 -7.79 -19.23
CA SER A 350 13.63 -7.97 -18.22
C SER A 350 14.96 -7.34 -18.62
N ASP A 351 15.27 -7.36 -19.92
CA ASP A 351 16.49 -6.77 -20.49
C ASP A 351 16.28 -5.33 -20.98
N SER A 352 15.10 -5.01 -21.54
CA SER A 352 14.84 -3.71 -22.18
C SER A 352 14.39 -2.63 -21.19
N ASP A 353 13.62 -2.99 -20.18
CA ASP A 353 13.11 -2.12 -19.13
C ASP A 353 12.96 -2.91 -17.80
N PRO A 354 14.06 -3.13 -17.06
CA PRO A 354 14.02 -3.91 -15.81
C PRO A 354 13.12 -3.33 -14.73
N ALA A 355 12.94 -2.01 -14.68
CA ALA A 355 12.08 -1.36 -13.69
C ALA A 355 10.60 -1.67 -14.00
N LEU A 356 10.20 -1.51 -15.25
CA LEU A 356 8.85 -1.87 -15.69
C LEU A 356 8.59 -3.37 -15.51
N TYR A 357 9.58 -4.22 -15.84
CA TYR A 357 9.46 -5.67 -15.61
C TYR A 357 9.15 -6.00 -14.14
N LYS A 358 9.95 -5.46 -13.21
CA LYS A 358 9.73 -5.67 -11.77
C LYS A 358 8.35 -5.24 -11.32
N ARG A 359 7.93 -4.06 -11.77
CA ARG A 359 6.62 -3.51 -11.44
C ARG A 359 5.50 -4.42 -11.92
N ILE A 360 5.56 -4.89 -13.17
CA ILE A 360 4.54 -5.75 -13.76
C ILE A 360 4.45 -7.08 -13.02
N ILE A 361 5.57 -7.77 -12.78
CA ILE A 361 5.54 -9.07 -12.11
C ILE A 361 5.06 -8.97 -10.67
N ALA A 362 5.36 -7.88 -9.97
CA ALA A 362 4.84 -7.64 -8.62
C ALA A 362 3.33 -7.36 -8.63
N GLN A 363 2.84 -6.62 -9.62
CA GLN A 363 1.41 -6.35 -9.81
C GLN A 363 0.63 -7.63 -10.13
N GLU A 364 1.15 -8.48 -11.02
CA GLU A 364 0.57 -9.80 -11.34
C GLU A 364 0.57 -10.72 -10.11
N PHE A 365 1.67 -10.74 -9.36
CA PHE A 365 1.74 -11.51 -8.13
C PHE A 365 0.71 -11.03 -7.10
N ALA A 366 0.54 -9.73 -6.92
CA ALA A 366 -0.47 -9.16 -6.03
C ALA A 366 -1.89 -9.59 -6.42
N TYR A 367 -2.22 -9.54 -7.71
CA TYR A 367 -3.50 -10.03 -8.21
C TYR A 367 -3.73 -11.50 -7.86
N TRP A 368 -2.78 -12.38 -8.16
CA TRP A 368 -2.91 -13.81 -7.88
C TRP A 368 -3.01 -14.11 -6.38
N MET A 369 -2.26 -13.38 -5.56
CA MET A 369 -2.29 -13.52 -4.11
C MET A 369 -3.67 -13.15 -3.55
N ILE A 370 -4.26 -12.04 -4.00
CA ILE A 370 -5.59 -11.59 -3.56
C ILE A 370 -6.67 -12.57 -4.03
N LEU A 371 -6.64 -12.98 -5.31
CA LEU A 371 -7.63 -13.89 -5.87
C LEU A 371 -7.63 -15.25 -5.15
N THR A 372 -6.43 -15.73 -4.80
CA THR A 372 -6.24 -16.97 -4.03
C THR A 372 -6.73 -16.80 -2.59
N GLY A 373 -6.41 -15.67 -1.96
CA GLY A 373 -6.85 -15.34 -0.60
C GLY A 373 -8.38 -15.24 -0.48
N TRP A 374 -9.05 -14.82 -1.54
CA TRP A 374 -10.52 -14.78 -1.61
C TRP A 374 -11.17 -16.13 -2.01
N ASP A 375 -10.37 -17.17 -2.23
CA ASP A 375 -10.84 -18.48 -2.72
C ASP A 375 -11.61 -18.40 -4.05
N LEU A 376 -11.24 -17.46 -4.90
CA LEU A 376 -11.89 -17.22 -6.20
C LEU A 376 -11.14 -17.88 -7.37
N LYS A 377 -9.90 -18.34 -7.17
CA LYS A 377 -9.09 -18.92 -8.24
C LYS A 377 -9.81 -20.07 -8.93
N ALA A 378 -10.35 -21.03 -8.18
CA ALA A 378 -11.04 -22.18 -8.73
C ALA A 378 -12.31 -21.83 -9.52
N LEU A 379 -12.93 -20.70 -9.19
CA LEU A 379 -14.17 -20.25 -9.82
C LEU A 379 -13.95 -19.44 -11.09
N TYR A 380 -12.94 -18.57 -11.08
CA TYR A 380 -12.78 -17.55 -12.12
C TYR A 380 -11.48 -17.69 -12.92
N ALA A 381 -10.48 -18.37 -12.39
CA ALA A 381 -9.21 -18.67 -13.05
C ALA A 381 -8.83 -20.14 -12.83
N PRO A 382 -9.66 -21.10 -13.24
CA PRO A 382 -9.27 -22.52 -13.24
C PRO A 382 -8.05 -22.69 -14.15
N ASP A 383 -7.15 -23.59 -13.81
CA ASP A 383 -5.90 -23.87 -14.54
C ASP A 383 -6.11 -24.16 -16.02
#